data_9eb415365761361d5f8c2ef772ae9bb8
#
_entry.id   9eb415365761361d5f8c2ef772ae9bb8
#
_cell.length_a   1.000
_cell.length_b   1.000
_cell.length_c   1.000
_cell.angle_alpha   90.00
_cell.angle_beta   90.00
_cell.angle_gamma   90.00
#
_symmetry.space_group_name_H-M   'P 1'
#
loop_
_entity.id
_entity.type
_entity.pdbx_description
1 polymer ?
#
loop_
_entity_poly.entity_id
_entity_poly.type
_entity_poly.pdbx_seq_one_letter_code
_entity_poly.pdbx_strand_id
1 'polypeptide(L)'
;GAFDFDGSDDFIEFSDDTDLNSQTITMESWAQFDSTLLQDAFLFEKGSVNTQYSTFLDTVGNLRLRTIGLTPQDFTINITTLTSAGLWTHIACAYGAGTKYIYINGVLIGTQTGLTGTISTNTTGLFLGAYGPGVSYFMNGKIAVSRVYNKALTQAEVTQNFNAQKSRFGL
;
A
#
# COMPACT_ATOMS: atom_id res chain seq x y z
N GLY A 1 15.21 6.19 -10.77
CA GLY A 1 15.59 6.30 -9.37
C GLY A 1 14.56 5.65 -8.47
N ALA A 2 14.95 5.40 -7.26
CA ALA A 2 14.11 4.93 -6.16
C ALA A 2 14.59 5.58 -4.86
N PHE A 3 13.71 5.71 -3.90
CA PHE A 3 14.07 6.01 -2.53
C PHE A 3 14.47 4.70 -1.85
N ASP A 4 15.56 4.75 -1.08
CA ASP A 4 16.11 3.63 -0.32
C ASP A 4 15.79 3.88 1.17
N PHE A 5 15.20 2.91 1.82
CA PHE A 5 14.76 2.96 3.22
C PHE A 5 15.56 1.89 3.99
N ASP A 6 16.27 2.30 5.04
CA ASP A 6 17.19 1.42 5.77
C ASP A 6 16.55 0.63 6.92
N GLY A 7 15.24 0.83 7.14
CA GLY A 7 14.50 0.15 8.21
C GLY A 7 14.66 0.77 9.59
N SER A 8 15.28 1.94 9.71
CA SER A 8 15.61 2.56 11.00
C SER A 8 14.80 3.83 11.28
N ASP A 9 14.84 4.81 10.38
CA ASP A 9 14.22 6.12 10.58
C ASP A 9 13.81 6.83 9.27
N ASP A 10 13.98 6.17 8.13
CA ASP A 10 13.63 6.73 6.82
C ASP A 10 12.12 6.71 6.57
N PHE A 11 11.58 7.85 6.18
CA PHE A 11 10.22 7.98 5.67
C PHE A 11 10.06 9.21 4.76
N ILE A 12 8.98 9.24 4.00
CA ILE A 12 8.56 10.41 3.21
C ILE A 12 7.20 10.86 3.72
N GLU A 13 7.07 12.15 4.02
CA GLU A 13 5.82 12.77 4.43
C GLU A 13 5.29 13.68 3.34
N PHE A 14 3.99 13.56 3.06
CA PHE A 14 3.20 14.50 2.27
C PHE A 14 2.19 15.18 3.19
N SER A 15 2.06 16.49 3.06
CA SER A 15 1.03 17.24 3.79
C SER A 15 -0.37 16.70 3.51
N ASP A 16 -1.28 16.90 4.46
CA ASP A 16 -2.68 16.55 4.24
C ASP A 16 -3.27 17.31 3.04
N ASP A 17 -4.08 16.60 2.27
CA ASP A 17 -4.88 17.14 1.19
C ASP A 17 -6.29 16.53 1.24
N THR A 18 -7.29 17.32 0.91
CA THR A 18 -8.69 16.86 0.90
C THR A 18 -8.93 15.72 -0.06
N ASP A 19 -8.17 15.64 -1.16
CA ASP A 19 -8.25 14.54 -2.13
C ASP A 19 -7.80 13.19 -1.54
N LEU A 20 -6.99 13.20 -0.48
CA LEU A 20 -6.60 12.01 0.28
C LEU A 20 -7.72 11.51 1.21
N ASN A 21 -8.79 12.27 1.41
CA ASN A 21 -9.93 11.91 2.27
C ASN A 21 -11.09 11.28 1.51
N SER A 22 -10.79 10.55 0.43
CA SER A 22 -11.79 9.90 -0.42
C SER A 22 -12.39 8.65 0.23
N GLN A 23 -13.66 8.36 -0.10
CA GLN A 23 -14.37 7.13 0.27
C GLN A 23 -14.11 5.98 -0.72
N THR A 24 -13.42 6.25 -1.82
CA THR A 24 -12.93 5.27 -2.78
C THR A 24 -11.47 5.55 -3.04
N ILE A 25 -10.63 4.52 -3.03
CA ILE A 25 -9.18 4.73 -3.06
C ILE A 25 -8.45 3.61 -3.78
N THR A 26 -7.33 3.94 -4.40
CA THR A 26 -6.28 2.98 -4.76
C THR A 26 -4.93 3.54 -4.33
N MET A 27 -4.17 2.72 -3.62
CA MET A 27 -2.75 2.93 -3.34
C MET A 27 -1.95 1.99 -4.23
N GLU A 28 -1.03 2.53 -5.02
CA GLU A 28 -0.21 1.78 -6.00
C GLU A 28 1.26 2.12 -5.81
N SER A 29 2.10 1.10 -5.76
CA SER A 29 3.55 1.27 -5.59
C SER A 29 4.36 0.22 -6.34
N TRP A 30 5.55 0.61 -6.80
CA TRP A 30 6.65 -0.30 -7.11
C TRP A 30 7.58 -0.34 -5.91
N ALA A 31 7.66 -1.49 -5.27
CA ALA A 31 8.46 -1.72 -4.07
C ALA A 31 9.41 -2.90 -4.25
N GLN A 32 10.53 -2.83 -3.55
CA GLN A 32 11.50 -3.91 -3.42
C GLN A 32 11.75 -4.07 -1.92
N PHE A 33 11.50 -5.26 -1.39
CA PHE A 33 11.71 -5.55 0.02
C PHE A 33 13.04 -6.27 0.22
N ASP A 34 13.74 -5.97 1.29
CA ASP A 34 14.92 -6.72 1.68
C ASP A 34 14.57 -8.12 2.22
N SER A 35 15.60 -8.99 2.30
CA SER A 35 15.42 -10.42 2.54
C SER A 35 14.82 -10.78 3.91
N THR A 36 14.84 -9.85 4.85
CA THR A 36 14.35 -10.08 6.22
C THR A 36 13.54 -8.86 6.66
N LEU A 37 12.25 -9.04 6.78
CA LEU A 37 11.41 -8.04 7.45
C LEU A 37 11.48 -8.32 8.96
N LEU A 38 12.23 -7.50 9.68
CA LEU A 38 12.33 -7.55 11.14
C LEU A 38 11.12 -6.89 11.82
N GLN A 39 10.37 -6.11 11.07
CA GLN A 39 9.16 -5.39 11.45
C GLN A 39 8.23 -5.24 10.26
N ASP A 40 7.00 -4.79 10.49
CA ASP A 40 6.07 -4.50 9.41
C ASP A 40 6.62 -3.39 8.50
N ALA A 41 6.50 -3.57 7.18
CA ALA A 41 6.98 -2.62 6.18
C ALA A 41 5.81 -1.82 5.60
N PHE A 42 5.66 -0.57 6.02
CA PHE A 42 4.59 0.30 5.55
C PHE A 42 4.94 0.92 4.21
N LEU A 43 4.11 0.63 3.20
CA LEU A 43 4.18 1.28 1.89
C LEU A 43 3.44 2.62 1.91
N PHE A 44 2.28 2.65 2.55
CA PHE A 44 1.42 3.83 2.72
C PHE A 44 0.78 3.81 4.10
N GLU A 45 0.78 4.97 4.76
CA GLU A 45 -0.03 5.25 5.94
C GLU A 45 -0.64 6.64 5.82
N LYS A 46 -1.97 6.74 5.77
CA LYS A 46 -2.68 8.02 5.78
C LYS A 46 -3.21 8.28 7.18
N GLY A 47 -2.71 9.34 7.77
CA GLY A 47 -3.06 9.73 9.12
C GLY A 47 -2.00 9.37 10.15
N SER A 48 -2.33 9.56 11.41
CA SER A 48 -1.58 8.99 12.52
C SER A 48 -2.00 7.52 12.69
N VAL A 49 -1.38 6.85 13.64
CA VAL A 49 -1.59 5.43 13.95
C VAL A 49 -3.06 4.98 13.84
N ASN A 50 -3.38 4.11 12.87
CA ASN A 50 -4.71 3.52 12.66
C ASN A 50 -5.85 4.55 12.58
N THR A 51 -5.69 5.61 11.80
CA THR A 51 -6.73 6.63 11.75
C THR A 51 -7.50 6.71 10.44
N GLN A 52 -6.95 6.23 9.31
CA GLN A 52 -7.66 6.27 8.05
C GLN A 52 -7.43 5.03 7.18
N TYR A 53 -6.34 4.95 6.42
CA TYR A 53 -6.02 3.77 5.61
C TYR A 53 -4.52 3.55 5.50
N SER A 54 -4.15 2.29 5.32
CA SER A 54 -2.75 1.90 5.11
C SER A 54 -2.61 0.65 4.25
N THR A 55 -1.42 0.51 3.67
CA THR A 55 -0.97 -0.72 3.00
C THR A 55 0.40 -1.07 3.52
N PHE A 56 0.56 -2.27 4.04
CA PHE A 56 1.82 -2.74 4.61
C PHE A 56 1.99 -4.25 4.47
N LEU A 57 3.24 -4.68 4.49
CA LEU A 57 3.64 -6.09 4.52
C LEU A 57 4.09 -6.44 5.94
N ASP A 58 3.47 -7.45 6.55
CA ASP A 58 3.89 -7.92 7.88
C ASP A 58 5.09 -8.87 7.81
N THR A 59 5.67 -9.18 8.97
CA THR A 59 6.90 -9.99 9.10
C THR A 59 6.76 -11.43 8.63
N VAL A 60 5.55 -11.93 8.40
CA VAL A 60 5.27 -13.27 7.88
C VAL A 60 4.81 -13.26 6.41
N GLY A 61 4.93 -12.09 5.75
CA GLY A 61 4.65 -11.94 4.32
C GLY A 61 3.18 -11.76 3.97
N ASN A 62 2.36 -11.28 4.89
CA ASN A 62 1.00 -10.90 4.58
C ASN A 62 0.92 -9.42 4.17
N LEU A 63 0.45 -9.18 2.96
CA LEU A 63 0.06 -7.84 2.52
C LEU A 63 -1.32 -7.51 3.10
N ARG A 64 -1.41 -6.36 3.75
CA ARG A 64 -2.66 -5.86 4.34
C ARG A 64 -3.09 -4.56 3.69
N LEU A 65 -4.36 -4.51 3.33
CA LEU A 65 -5.09 -3.27 3.07
C LEU A 65 -5.98 -2.99 4.27
N ARG A 66 -5.60 -2.01 5.07
CA ARG A 66 -6.37 -1.53 6.23
C ARG A 66 -7.16 -0.29 5.84
N THR A 67 -8.41 -0.22 6.30
CA THR A 67 -9.28 0.96 6.14
C THR A 67 -10.09 1.13 7.41
N ILE A 68 -9.78 2.15 8.17
CA ILE A 68 -10.46 2.44 9.45
C ILE A 68 -11.86 3.00 9.17
N GLY A 69 -12.82 2.56 9.95
CA GLY A 69 -14.25 2.91 9.79
C GLY A 69 -15.03 1.90 8.94
N LEU A 70 -14.36 1.02 8.19
CA LEU A 70 -15.01 -0.09 7.51
C LEU A 70 -15.04 -1.36 8.39
N THR A 71 -16.00 -2.23 8.12
CA THR A 71 -16.09 -3.54 8.76
C THR A 71 -16.20 -4.63 7.69
N PRO A 72 -15.25 -5.60 7.64
CA PRO A 72 -14.00 -5.64 8.41
C PRO A 72 -12.98 -4.57 7.95
N GLN A 73 -12.12 -4.12 8.89
CA GLN A 73 -11.11 -3.09 8.61
C GLN A 73 -9.96 -3.61 7.75
N ASP A 74 -9.50 -4.83 8.01
CA ASP A 74 -8.34 -5.43 7.34
C ASP A 74 -8.77 -6.42 6.25
N PHE A 75 -8.10 -6.34 5.10
CA PHE A 75 -8.05 -7.39 4.10
C PHE A 75 -6.60 -7.86 3.96
N THR A 76 -6.37 -9.14 4.17
CA THR A 76 -5.02 -9.72 4.29
C THR A 76 -4.84 -10.89 3.33
N ILE A 77 -3.73 -10.87 2.57
CA ILE A 77 -3.33 -11.97 1.68
C ILE A 77 -1.84 -12.26 1.88
N ASN A 78 -1.49 -13.52 2.06
CA ASN A 78 -0.07 -13.91 2.05
C ASN A 78 0.48 -13.86 0.63
N ILE A 79 1.57 -13.13 0.44
CA ILE A 79 2.19 -12.91 -0.88
C ILE A 79 3.61 -13.45 -0.99
N THR A 80 4.07 -14.26 -0.04
CA THR A 80 5.43 -14.81 -0.01
C THR A 80 5.80 -15.61 -1.26
N THR A 81 4.82 -16.25 -1.90
CA THR A 81 5.02 -16.99 -3.16
C THR A 81 4.96 -16.12 -4.41
N LEU A 82 4.52 -14.87 -4.28
CA LEU A 82 4.32 -13.92 -5.37
C LEU A 82 5.40 -12.84 -5.42
N THR A 83 6.18 -12.72 -4.34
CA THR A 83 7.25 -11.74 -4.19
C THR A 83 8.52 -12.45 -3.72
N SER A 84 9.66 -11.95 -4.14
CA SER A 84 10.96 -12.41 -3.67
C SER A 84 11.77 -11.23 -3.19
N ALA A 85 12.53 -11.45 -2.13
CA ALA A 85 13.42 -10.44 -1.60
C ALA A 85 14.39 -9.91 -2.67
N GLY A 86 14.62 -8.62 -2.68
CA GLY A 86 15.47 -7.96 -3.65
C GLY A 86 14.88 -7.84 -5.07
N LEU A 87 13.66 -8.30 -5.32
CA LEU A 87 12.99 -8.13 -6.61
C LEU A 87 11.92 -7.02 -6.53
N TRP A 88 11.82 -6.26 -7.60
CA TRP A 88 10.76 -5.27 -7.75
C TRP A 88 9.40 -5.93 -7.90
N THR A 89 8.46 -5.47 -7.12
CA THR A 89 7.08 -5.93 -7.13
C THR A 89 6.15 -4.73 -7.31
N HIS A 90 5.23 -4.82 -8.26
CA HIS A 90 4.14 -3.86 -8.39
C HIS A 90 3.00 -4.29 -7.47
N ILE A 91 2.60 -3.42 -6.57
CA ILE A 91 1.54 -3.63 -5.59
C ILE A 91 0.47 -2.56 -5.79
N ALA A 92 -0.79 -2.97 -5.93
CA ALA A 92 -1.91 -2.06 -5.89
C ALA A 92 -3.01 -2.60 -4.97
N CYS A 93 -3.49 -1.75 -4.07
CA CYS A 93 -4.55 -2.07 -3.12
C CYS A 93 -5.67 -1.05 -3.29
N ALA A 94 -6.88 -1.51 -3.59
CA ALA A 94 -8.02 -0.64 -3.88
C ALA A 94 -9.22 -0.94 -2.99
N TYR A 95 -10.02 0.09 -2.72
CA TYR A 95 -11.34 -0.02 -2.11
C TYR A 95 -12.37 0.84 -2.85
N GLY A 96 -13.52 0.26 -3.12
CA GLY A 96 -14.68 0.96 -3.66
C GLY A 96 -15.94 0.10 -3.67
N ALA A 97 -17.08 0.72 -3.54
CA ALA A 97 -18.39 0.07 -3.59
C ALA A 97 -18.50 -1.16 -2.64
N GLY A 98 -17.98 -1.05 -1.42
CA GLY A 98 -18.04 -2.12 -0.42
C GLY A 98 -17.14 -3.32 -0.72
N THR A 99 -16.11 -3.15 -1.57
CA THR A 99 -15.20 -4.22 -1.97
C THR A 99 -13.75 -3.74 -1.93
N LYS A 100 -12.87 -4.54 -1.35
CA LYS A 100 -11.41 -4.40 -1.40
C LYS A 100 -10.83 -5.32 -2.45
N TYR A 101 -9.76 -4.85 -3.09
CA TYR A 101 -9.02 -5.56 -4.13
C TYR A 101 -7.53 -5.47 -3.85
N ILE A 102 -6.79 -6.57 -4.04
CA ILE A 102 -5.33 -6.59 -3.98
C ILE A 102 -4.80 -7.15 -5.29
N TYR A 103 -3.86 -6.42 -5.89
CA TYR A 103 -3.21 -6.75 -7.15
C TYR A 103 -1.70 -6.85 -6.94
N ILE A 104 -1.08 -7.88 -7.52
CA ILE A 104 0.37 -8.04 -7.59
C ILE A 104 0.78 -8.19 -9.05
N ASN A 105 1.78 -7.41 -9.47
CA ASN A 105 2.31 -7.42 -10.84
C ASN A 105 1.21 -7.33 -11.92
N GLY A 106 0.26 -6.43 -11.68
CA GLY A 106 -0.86 -6.18 -12.60
C GLY A 106 -1.98 -7.21 -12.57
N VAL A 107 -1.91 -8.23 -11.72
CA VAL A 107 -2.90 -9.32 -11.62
C VAL A 107 -3.69 -9.21 -10.31
N LEU A 108 -5.01 -9.32 -10.39
CA LEU A 108 -5.88 -9.42 -9.22
C LEU A 108 -5.63 -10.76 -8.50
N ILE A 109 -5.19 -10.68 -7.24
CA ILE A 109 -4.91 -11.87 -6.43
C ILE A 109 -5.96 -12.12 -5.35
N GLY A 110 -6.81 -11.15 -5.08
CA GLY A 110 -7.91 -11.36 -4.13
C GLY A 110 -8.87 -10.20 -4.00
N THR A 111 -10.07 -10.54 -3.52
CA THR A 111 -11.16 -9.60 -3.25
C THR A 111 -11.79 -9.91 -1.89
N GLN A 112 -12.25 -8.87 -1.21
CA GLN A 112 -13.08 -8.96 -0.02
C GLN A 112 -14.33 -8.10 -0.23
N THR A 113 -15.50 -8.70 -0.24
CA THR A 113 -16.78 -8.05 -0.51
C THR A 113 -17.63 -7.89 0.75
N GLY A 114 -18.71 -7.12 0.65
CA GLY A 114 -19.68 -6.97 1.73
C GLY A 114 -19.22 -6.06 2.86
N LEU A 115 -18.24 -5.18 2.61
CA LEU A 115 -17.80 -4.22 3.62
C LEU A 115 -18.88 -3.16 3.85
N THR A 116 -19.05 -2.81 5.12
CA THR A 116 -19.98 -1.79 5.57
C THR A 116 -19.25 -0.66 6.31
N GLY A 117 -19.88 0.50 6.43
CA GLY A 117 -19.29 1.69 7.05
C GLY A 117 -18.74 2.67 6.04
N THR A 118 -17.96 3.63 6.52
CA THR A 118 -17.28 4.65 5.73
C THR A 118 -15.84 4.77 6.19
N ILE A 119 -14.91 5.05 5.27
CA ILE A 119 -13.51 5.31 5.64
C ILE A 119 -13.46 6.55 6.54
N SER A 120 -12.82 6.42 7.69
CA SER A 120 -12.56 7.55 8.60
C SER A 120 -11.71 8.60 7.88
N THR A 121 -11.85 9.85 8.26
CA THR A 121 -11.06 10.98 7.73
C THR A 121 -10.25 11.64 8.85
N ASN A 122 -9.15 12.25 8.48
CA ASN A 122 -8.30 13.02 9.40
C ASN A 122 -7.55 14.12 8.64
N THR A 123 -6.84 14.98 9.36
CA THR A 123 -6.05 16.08 8.81
C THR A 123 -4.53 15.82 8.91
N THR A 124 -4.13 14.59 9.22
CA THR A 124 -2.71 14.20 9.22
C THR A 124 -2.28 13.82 7.82
N GLY A 125 -1.01 14.01 7.48
CA GLY A 125 -0.46 13.74 6.16
C GLY A 125 -0.50 12.26 5.72
N LEU A 126 0.07 12.01 4.54
CA LEU A 126 0.33 10.69 4.00
C LEU A 126 1.83 10.37 4.17
N PHE A 127 2.13 9.18 4.67
CA PHE A 127 3.50 8.71 4.88
C PHE A 127 3.81 7.50 4.00
N LEU A 128 5.05 7.45 3.48
CA LEU A 128 5.63 6.29 2.82
C LEU A 128 6.81 5.81 3.64
N GLY A 129 6.94 4.51 3.81
CA GLY A 129 8.08 3.89 4.48
C GLY A 129 8.00 3.80 5.99
N ALA A 130 6.95 4.34 6.64
CA ALA A 130 6.79 4.26 8.08
C ALA A 130 5.32 4.24 8.52
N TYR A 131 5.10 3.77 9.74
CA TYR A 131 3.81 3.80 10.42
C TYR A 131 3.63 5.10 11.18
N GLY A 132 2.52 5.79 10.92
CA GLY A 132 2.25 7.10 11.49
C GLY A 132 3.28 8.16 11.05
N PRO A 133 3.41 9.27 11.76
CA PRO A 133 4.35 10.35 11.43
C PRO A 133 5.81 9.99 11.78
N GLY A 134 6.34 8.91 11.18
CA GLY A 134 7.73 8.49 11.37
C GLY A 134 8.08 7.99 12.77
N VAL A 135 7.16 7.27 13.43
CA VAL A 135 7.36 6.84 14.83
C VAL A 135 7.77 5.38 14.99
N SER A 136 7.48 4.51 14.01
CA SER A 136 7.81 3.08 14.09
C SER A 136 7.57 2.35 12.77
N TYR A 137 7.94 1.06 12.74
CA TYR A 137 7.72 0.14 11.62
C TYR A 137 8.23 0.71 10.29
N PHE A 138 9.49 1.12 10.31
CA PHE A 138 10.17 1.65 9.15
C PHE A 138 10.43 0.54 8.13
N MET A 139 10.16 0.86 6.87
CA MET A 139 10.41 -0.05 5.77
C MET A 139 11.91 -0.29 5.59
N ASN A 140 12.31 -1.55 5.35
CA ASN A 140 13.64 -1.91 4.86
C ASN A 140 13.52 -2.35 3.40
N GLY A 141 14.04 -1.53 2.47
CA GLY A 141 13.91 -1.77 1.04
C GLY A 141 13.77 -0.49 0.22
N LYS A 142 13.15 -0.58 -0.95
CA LYS A 142 13.08 0.54 -1.89
C LYS A 142 11.66 0.78 -2.38
N ILE A 143 11.32 2.06 -2.58
CA ILE A 143 10.10 2.49 -3.25
C ILE A 143 10.48 3.37 -4.44
N ALA A 144 10.04 3.00 -5.65
CA ALA A 144 10.38 3.73 -6.87
C ALA A 144 9.24 4.61 -7.37
N VAL A 145 8.01 4.13 -7.26
CA VAL A 145 6.81 4.82 -7.73
C VAL A 145 5.74 4.63 -6.68
N SER A 146 5.08 5.71 -6.29
CA SER A 146 3.92 5.69 -5.42
C SER A 146 2.84 6.60 -5.96
N ARG A 147 1.61 6.10 -5.96
CA ARG A 147 0.43 6.83 -6.41
C ARG A 147 -0.74 6.55 -5.49
N VAL A 148 -1.52 7.59 -5.24
CA VAL A 148 -2.82 7.47 -4.59
C VAL A 148 -3.86 8.02 -5.56
N TYR A 149 -4.93 7.26 -5.77
CA TYR A 149 -6.06 7.64 -6.61
C TYR A 149 -7.31 7.75 -5.73
N ASN A 150 -8.13 8.75 -5.95
CA ASN A 150 -9.43 8.92 -5.29
C ASN A 150 -10.53 8.05 -5.94
N LYS A 151 -10.16 6.92 -6.47
CA LYS A 151 -11.05 5.91 -7.08
C LYS A 151 -10.49 4.50 -6.88
N ALA A 152 -11.35 3.49 -6.90
CA ALA A 152 -10.95 2.10 -7.03
C ALA A 152 -10.60 1.83 -8.51
N LEU A 153 -9.32 1.61 -8.81
CA LEU A 153 -8.88 1.23 -10.14
C LEU A 153 -9.43 -0.15 -10.51
N THR A 154 -9.85 -0.28 -11.75
CA THR A 154 -10.25 -1.56 -12.34
C THR A 154 -9.02 -2.43 -12.66
N GLN A 155 -9.23 -3.74 -12.83
CA GLN A 155 -8.18 -4.66 -13.30
C GLN A 155 -7.47 -4.15 -14.56
N ALA A 156 -8.23 -3.61 -15.53
CA ALA A 156 -7.65 -3.11 -16.78
C ALA A 156 -6.72 -1.91 -16.54
N GLU A 157 -7.10 -0.98 -15.67
CA GLU A 157 -6.28 0.20 -15.33
C GLU A 157 -5.02 -0.20 -14.56
N VAL A 158 -5.13 -1.12 -13.59
CA VAL A 158 -3.96 -1.64 -12.86
C VAL A 158 -3.01 -2.38 -13.80
N THR A 159 -3.53 -3.21 -14.71
CA THR A 159 -2.73 -3.89 -15.73
C THR A 159 -2.05 -2.90 -16.68
N GLN A 160 -2.74 -1.84 -17.09
CA GLN A 160 -2.15 -0.78 -17.91
C GLN A 160 -0.99 -0.08 -17.20
N ASN A 161 -1.17 0.29 -15.93
CA ASN A 161 -0.14 0.93 -15.12
C ASN A 161 1.09 0.03 -14.95
N PHE A 162 0.87 -1.25 -14.64
CA PHE A 162 1.92 -2.25 -14.56
C PHE A 162 2.70 -2.37 -15.88
N ASN A 163 1.99 -2.59 -17.00
CA ASN A 163 2.62 -2.76 -18.31
C ASN A 163 3.40 -1.53 -18.79
N ALA A 164 2.97 -0.33 -18.40
CA ALA A 164 3.65 0.92 -18.75
C ALA A 164 5.04 1.04 -18.10
N GLN A 165 5.33 0.27 -17.05
CA GLN A 165 6.55 0.44 -16.27
C GLN A 165 7.35 -0.85 -16.03
N LYS A 166 6.78 -2.03 -16.25
CA LYS A 166 7.42 -3.31 -15.91
C LYS A 166 8.82 -3.49 -16.49
N SER A 167 9.07 -3.02 -17.72
CA SER A 167 10.38 -3.11 -18.34
C SER A 167 11.47 -2.32 -17.60
N ARG A 168 11.11 -1.21 -16.92
CA ARG A 168 12.03 -0.44 -16.07
C ARG A 168 12.49 -1.25 -14.86
N PHE A 169 11.68 -2.20 -14.42
CA PHE A 169 11.89 -3.02 -13.23
C PHE A 169 12.33 -4.46 -13.54
N GLY A 170 12.62 -4.77 -14.81
CA GLY A 170 13.15 -6.07 -15.24
C GLY A 170 12.07 -7.17 -15.35
N LEU A 171 10.79 -6.78 -15.56
CA LEU A 171 9.65 -7.68 -15.71
C LEU A 171 9.06 -7.64 -17.13
#